data_9ac2e28271f800061a9264a55887082c
#
_entry.id   9ac2e28271f800061a9264a55887082c
#
_cell.length_a   1.000
_cell.length_b   1.000
_cell.length_c   1.000
_cell.angle_alpha   90.00
_cell.angle_beta   90.00
_cell.angle_gamma   90.00
#
_symmetry.space_group_name_H-M   'P 1'
#
loop_
_entity.id
_entity.type
_entity.pdbx_description
1 polymer ?
#
loop_
_entity_poly.entity_id
_entity_poly.type
_entity_poly.pdbx_seq_one_letter_code
_entity_poly.pdbx_strand_id
1 'polypeptide(L)'
;MKTPAEWKTLFESSAFARQTSYSGPLGPEYNPSGTRLRLWAPTAQKVSVNLYRRGDGGACMGTLPLEQHGQGVWSVYLPGDQHGHYYTFTVEVDGTAYETGDPYARTAGVNGLRSMILDAPRIDPPDWNHDHRVIVPASRRTVWEISVRDFSQDPACGVRNAWRGKFMAFTQKGTTLSSAGTFPTCLDYLKRLGVGYVQLMPIFDFGSVDESRPLTRQYNWGYDPTNFNVPEGSYSTDPTRGEVRVRECKQMIAALHAAGIGVVMDVVYNHMYRSDNVLNR
;
A
#
# COMPACT_ATOMS: atom_id res chain seq x y z
N MET A 1 6.51 30.79 -14.40
CA MET A 1 6.69 29.95 -13.20
C MET A 1 6.27 30.79 -11.99
N LYS A 2 5.31 30.30 -11.21
CA LYS A 2 4.86 31.01 -9.99
C LYS A 2 5.91 30.92 -8.89
N THR A 3 6.06 32.00 -8.14
CA THR A 3 6.88 32.02 -6.92
C THR A 3 6.21 31.27 -5.78
N PRO A 4 6.94 30.83 -4.73
CA PRO A 4 6.34 30.22 -3.55
C PRO A 4 5.26 31.07 -2.88
N ALA A 5 5.39 32.42 -2.89
CA ALA A 5 4.40 33.33 -2.35
C ALA A 5 3.11 33.34 -3.17
N GLU A 6 3.20 33.29 -4.49
CA GLU A 6 2.04 33.22 -5.38
C GLU A 6 1.31 31.87 -5.25
N TRP A 7 2.04 30.77 -5.08
CA TRP A 7 1.46 29.47 -4.79
C TRP A 7 0.73 29.46 -3.46
N LYS A 8 1.35 30.01 -2.41
CA LYS A 8 0.73 30.12 -1.10
C LYS A 8 -0.57 30.92 -1.19
N THR A 9 -0.56 32.10 -1.83
CA THR A 9 -1.75 32.95 -2.01
C THR A 9 -2.87 32.21 -2.75
N LEU A 10 -2.52 31.44 -3.79
CA LEU A 10 -3.49 30.64 -4.53
C LEU A 10 -4.15 29.57 -3.64
N PHE A 11 -3.36 28.79 -2.94
CA PHE A 11 -3.86 27.68 -2.10
C PHE A 11 -4.66 28.15 -0.88
N GLU A 12 -4.35 29.34 -0.35
CA GLU A 12 -5.12 29.96 0.74
C GLU A 12 -6.40 30.65 0.25
N SER A 13 -6.61 30.76 -1.07
CA SER A 13 -7.78 31.42 -1.65
C SER A 13 -9.05 30.57 -1.52
N SER A 14 -10.08 31.13 -0.90
CA SER A 14 -11.40 30.50 -0.83
C SER A 14 -12.05 30.31 -2.22
N ALA A 15 -11.68 31.11 -3.20
CA ALA A 15 -12.13 30.97 -4.57
C ALA A 15 -11.53 29.71 -5.21
N PHE A 16 -10.22 29.50 -5.05
CA PHE A 16 -9.54 28.29 -5.53
C PHE A 16 -10.14 27.04 -4.86
N ALA A 17 -10.30 27.04 -3.52
CA ALA A 17 -10.88 25.93 -2.79
C ALA A 17 -12.28 25.57 -3.32
N ARG A 18 -13.16 26.55 -3.56
CA ARG A 18 -14.50 26.28 -4.13
C ARG A 18 -14.47 25.76 -5.56
N GLN A 19 -13.55 26.28 -6.40
CA GLN A 19 -13.44 25.88 -7.82
C GLN A 19 -12.85 24.48 -7.99
N THR A 20 -12.02 24.05 -7.05
CA THR A 20 -11.30 22.78 -7.12
C THR A 20 -11.78 21.71 -6.15
N SER A 21 -12.81 22.02 -5.34
CA SER A 21 -13.42 21.04 -4.44
C SER A 21 -14.10 19.91 -5.22
N TYR A 22 -13.64 18.68 -5.00
CA TYR A 22 -14.17 17.48 -5.63
C TYR A 22 -14.42 16.39 -4.59
N SER A 23 -15.59 15.75 -4.67
CA SER A 23 -16.02 14.69 -3.74
C SER A 23 -16.30 13.34 -4.43
N GLY A 24 -16.03 13.24 -5.73
CA GLY A 24 -16.20 12.02 -6.49
C GLY A 24 -15.03 11.03 -6.33
N PRO A 25 -15.11 9.86 -6.98
CA PRO A 25 -14.06 8.85 -6.90
C PRO A 25 -12.77 9.32 -7.60
N LEU A 26 -11.62 9.01 -6.99
CA LEU A 26 -10.28 9.23 -7.55
C LEU A 26 -9.52 7.89 -7.59
N GLY A 27 -8.43 7.86 -8.36
CA GLY A 27 -7.65 6.64 -8.60
C GLY A 27 -8.28 5.71 -9.64
N PRO A 28 -7.88 4.42 -9.63
CA PRO A 28 -8.34 3.44 -10.59
C PRO A 28 -9.74 2.91 -10.26
N GLU A 29 -10.67 3.05 -11.18
CA GLU A 29 -11.98 2.41 -11.19
C GLU A 29 -11.95 1.29 -12.22
N TYR A 30 -11.64 0.09 -11.74
CA TYR A 30 -11.45 -1.09 -12.58
C TYR A 30 -12.77 -1.79 -12.90
N ASN A 31 -12.86 -2.25 -14.16
CA ASN A 31 -13.85 -3.20 -14.64
C ASN A 31 -13.17 -4.10 -15.68
N PRO A 32 -13.54 -5.38 -15.86
CA PRO A 32 -12.96 -6.26 -16.88
C PRO A 32 -13.04 -5.75 -18.32
N SER A 33 -14.02 -4.88 -18.63
CA SER A 33 -14.15 -4.25 -19.96
C SER A 33 -13.33 -2.98 -20.12
N GLY A 34 -12.80 -2.41 -19.03
CA GLY A 34 -11.95 -1.22 -19.07
C GLY A 34 -11.79 -0.56 -17.70
N THR A 35 -10.75 0.23 -17.57
CA THR A 35 -10.41 0.95 -16.34
C THR A 35 -10.47 2.45 -16.59
N ARG A 36 -11.13 3.19 -15.70
CA ARG A 36 -11.05 4.64 -15.67
C ARG A 36 -10.05 5.05 -14.60
N LEU A 37 -9.04 5.81 -15.00
CA LEU A 37 -8.12 6.46 -14.05
C LEU A 37 -8.57 7.90 -13.86
N ARG A 38 -8.59 8.37 -12.61
CA ARG A 38 -8.88 9.78 -12.27
C ARG A 38 -7.83 10.30 -11.33
N LEU A 39 -7.31 11.49 -11.66
CA LEU A 39 -6.36 12.22 -10.85
C LEU A 39 -6.93 13.61 -10.53
N TRP A 40 -6.81 14.04 -9.29
CA TRP A 40 -7.06 15.43 -8.91
C TRP A 40 -5.73 16.18 -8.92
N ALA A 41 -5.57 17.06 -9.90
CA ALA A 41 -4.38 17.89 -10.11
C ALA A 41 -4.82 19.28 -10.59
N PRO A 42 -5.36 20.13 -9.70
CA PRO A 42 -6.04 21.37 -10.06
C PRO A 42 -5.11 22.45 -10.64
N THR A 43 -3.81 22.33 -10.41
CA THR A 43 -2.79 23.26 -10.91
C THR A 43 -2.09 22.79 -12.17
N ALA A 44 -2.37 21.57 -12.63
CA ALA A 44 -1.76 21.00 -13.81
C ALA A 44 -2.25 21.68 -15.10
N GLN A 45 -1.32 21.89 -16.04
CA GLN A 45 -1.59 22.30 -17.40
C GLN A 45 -1.76 21.11 -18.34
N LYS A 46 -1.11 19.99 -17.98
CA LYS A 46 -1.15 18.75 -18.76
C LYS A 46 -0.98 17.57 -17.82
N VAL A 47 -1.73 16.50 -18.09
CA VAL A 47 -1.57 15.23 -17.39
C VAL A 47 -1.58 14.11 -18.43
N SER A 48 -0.67 13.15 -18.27
CA SER A 48 -0.67 11.90 -19.03
C SER A 48 -0.43 10.71 -18.13
N VAL A 49 -0.88 9.52 -18.54
CA VAL A 49 -0.57 8.26 -17.91
C VAL A 49 0.44 7.48 -18.75
N ASN A 50 1.46 6.95 -18.09
CA ASN A 50 2.43 6.03 -18.68
C ASN A 50 2.08 4.61 -18.21
N LEU A 51 1.99 3.67 -19.14
CA LEU A 51 1.62 2.28 -18.85
C LEU A 51 2.84 1.35 -18.94
N TYR A 52 2.89 0.37 -18.05
CA TYR A 52 3.98 -0.59 -17.96
C TYR A 52 3.47 -2.02 -17.70
N ARG A 53 4.21 -3.01 -18.16
CA ARG A 53 3.92 -4.43 -17.85
C ARG A 53 4.46 -4.87 -16.50
N ARG A 54 5.48 -4.19 -15.98
CA ARG A 54 6.22 -4.61 -14.79
C ARG A 54 6.27 -3.48 -13.76
N GLY A 55 6.23 -3.86 -12.50
CA GLY A 55 6.40 -2.95 -11.36
C GLY A 55 7.87 -2.59 -11.09
N ASP A 56 8.81 -3.28 -11.73
CA ASP A 56 10.26 -3.10 -11.60
C ASP A 56 10.91 -2.90 -12.97
N GLY A 57 11.34 -1.72 -13.33
CA GLY A 57 11.99 -1.48 -14.62
C GLY A 57 11.11 -1.81 -15.86
N GLY A 58 11.75 -2.10 -17.01
CA GLY A 58 11.08 -2.33 -18.28
C GLY A 58 10.62 -1.03 -18.96
N ALA A 59 10.42 -1.11 -20.29
CA ALA A 59 10.01 0.04 -21.12
C ALA A 59 8.56 0.43 -20.86
N CYS A 60 8.26 1.72 -21.03
CA CYS A 60 6.90 2.22 -21.14
C CYS A 60 6.23 1.63 -22.38
N MET A 61 5.03 1.07 -22.22
CA MET A 61 4.23 0.49 -23.31
C MET A 61 3.54 1.55 -24.14
N GLY A 62 3.25 2.70 -23.54
CA GLY A 62 2.59 3.83 -24.16
C GLY A 62 2.22 4.90 -23.16
N THR A 63 2.09 6.12 -23.64
CA THR A 63 1.67 7.28 -22.88
C THR A 63 0.38 7.82 -23.48
N LEU A 64 -0.64 8.04 -22.65
CA LEU A 64 -1.94 8.55 -23.07
C LEU A 64 -2.24 9.85 -22.32
N PRO A 65 -2.72 10.91 -23.03
CA PRO A 65 -3.15 12.12 -22.36
C PRO A 65 -4.43 11.88 -21.55
N LEU A 66 -4.57 12.58 -20.43
CA LEU A 66 -5.82 12.66 -19.69
C LEU A 66 -6.63 13.89 -20.16
N GLU A 67 -7.95 13.73 -20.17
CA GLU A 67 -8.89 14.82 -20.39
C GLU A 67 -9.14 15.56 -19.07
N GLN A 68 -9.13 16.89 -19.13
CA GLN A 68 -9.46 17.74 -18.00
C GLN A 68 -10.98 17.88 -17.86
N HIS A 69 -11.45 17.69 -16.66
CA HIS A 69 -12.84 17.95 -16.25
C HIS A 69 -12.89 19.14 -15.29
N GLY A 70 -14.06 19.54 -14.86
CA GLY A 70 -14.22 20.57 -13.83
C GLY A 70 -13.55 20.19 -12.51
N GLN A 71 -13.38 21.15 -11.62
CA GLN A 71 -12.90 20.95 -10.25
C GLN A 71 -11.45 20.41 -10.15
N GLY A 72 -10.64 20.58 -11.19
CA GLY A 72 -9.24 20.13 -11.22
C GLY A 72 -9.04 18.63 -11.43
N VAL A 73 -10.07 17.92 -11.88
CA VAL A 73 -10.02 16.47 -12.13
C VAL A 73 -9.60 16.19 -13.57
N TRP A 74 -8.74 15.21 -13.72
CA TRP A 74 -8.26 14.66 -14.98
C TRP A 74 -8.64 13.19 -15.08
N SER A 75 -9.03 12.71 -16.25
CA SER A 75 -9.32 11.28 -16.41
C SER A 75 -8.96 10.74 -17.79
N VAL A 76 -8.75 9.42 -17.82
CA VAL A 76 -8.60 8.63 -19.05
C VAL A 76 -9.34 7.31 -18.91
N TYR A 77 -9.86 6.78 -20.01
CA TYR A 77 -10.42 5.45 -20.07
C TYR A 77 -9.47 4.51 -20.83
N LEU A 78 -9.10 3.40 -20.20
CA LEU A 78 -8.27 2.36 -20.76
C LEU A 78 -9.16 1.16 -21.10
N PRO A 79 -9.38 0.82 -22.39
CA PRO A 79 -10.25 -0.29 -22.77
C PRO A 79 -9.62 -1.67 -22.47
N GLY A 80 -10.45 -2.67 -22.24
CA GLY A 80 -10.06 -4.05 -21.96
C GLY A 80 -9.59 -4.27 -20.53
N ASP A 81 -9.26 -5.53 -20.21
CA ASP A 81 -8.81 -5.93 -18.88
C ASP A 81 -7.40 -5.37 -18.61
N GLN A 82 -7.34 -4.40 -17.70
CA GLN A 82 -6.09 -3.74 -17.30
C GLN A 82 -5.52 -4.28 -15.98
N HIS A 83 -6.14 -5.30 -15.38
CA HIS A 83 -5.61 -5.90 -14.17
C HIS A 83 -4.16 -6.37 -14.36
N GLY A 84 -3.29 -6.02 -13.42
CA GLY A 84 -1.88 -6.37 -13.45
C GLY A 84 -0.99 -5.39 -14.21
N HIS A 85 -1.54 -4.43 -14.95
CA HIS A 85 -0.74 -3.37 -15.55
C HIS A 85 -0.33 -2.34 -14.49
N TYR A 86 0.88 -1.83 -14.65
CA TYR A 86 1.41 -0.75 -13.82
C TYR A 86 1.31 0.57 -14.55
N TYR A 87 1.28 1.65 -13.79
CA TYR A 87 1.20 2.99 -14.35
C TYR A 87 1.83 4.05 -13.45
N THR A 88 2.19 5.16 -14.06
CA THR A 88 2.54 6.43 -13.42
C THR A 88 1.79 7.56 -14.11
N PHE A 89 1.64 8.68 -13.44
CA PHE A 89 1.21 9.92 -14.07
C PHE A 89 2.42 10.81 -14.37
N THR A 90 2.38 11.49 -15.50
CA THR A 90 3.23 12.66 -15.77
C THR A 90 2.36 13.89 -15.67
N VAL A 91 2.68 14.77 -14.73
CA VAL A 91 1.94 16.01 -14.43
C VAL A 91 2.82 17.20 -14.78
N GLU A 92 2.33 18.10 -15.63
CA GLU A 92 3.03 19.33 -16.00
C GLU A 92 2.44 20.51 -15.22
N VAL A 93 3.30 21.18 -14.42
CA VAL A 93 2.96 22.37 -13.64
C VAL A 93 4.01 23.45 -13.91
N ASP A 94 3.58 24.65 -14.30
CA ASP A 94 4.45 25.79 -14.62
C ASP A 94 5.58 25.43 -15.62
N GLY A 95 5.27 24.60 -16.63
CA GLY A 95 6.21 24.17 -17.66
C GLY A 95 7.22 23.11 -17.21
N THR A 96 7.09 22.57 -15.99
CA THR A 96 7.90 21.46 -15.49
C THR A 96 7.06 20.20 -15.43
N ALA A 97 7.56 19.11 -16.02
CA ALA A 97 6.92 17.82 -16.01
C ALA A 97 7.50 16.94 -14.89
N TYR A 98 6.62 16.33 -14.10
CA TYR A 98 6.95 15.41 -13.02
C TYR A 98 6.29 14.06 -13.25
N GLU A 99 7.07 12.97 -13.18
CA GLU A 99 6.52 11.61 -13.15
C GLU A 99 6.31 11.17 -11.72
N THR A 100 5.14 10.60 -11.41
CA THR A 100 4.75 10.22 -10.05
C THR A 100 3.78 9.04 -10.07
N GLY A 101 3.69 8.30 -8.94
CA GLY A 101 2.63 7.33 -8.70
C GLY A 101 1.27 7.98 -8.51
N ASP A 102 0.26 7.16 -8.28
CA ASP A 102 -1.09 7.61 -7.98
C ASP A 102 -1.30 7.68 -6.46
N PRO A 103 -1.66 8.85 -5.89
CA PRO A 103 -1.98 8.98 -4.47
C PRO A 103 -3.10 8.06 -3.99
N TYR A 104 -3.95 7.58 -4.91
CA TYR A 104 -5.08 6.70 -4.63
C TYR A 104 -4.83 5.24 -5.02
N ALA A 105 -3.59 4.87 -5.36
CA ALA A 105 -3.23 3.48 -5.61
C ALA A 105 -3.49 2.61 -4.37
N ARG A 106 -3.91 1.36 -4.60
CA ARG A 106 -4.10 0.35 -3.54
C ARG A 106 -2.99 -0.69 -3.50
N THR A 107 -2.15 -0.66 -4.51
CA THR A 107 -0.95 -1.48 -4.61
C THR A 107 0.04 -0.85 -5.58
N ALA A 108 1.29 -1.25 -5.46
CA ALA A 108 2.39 -0.74 -6.26
C ALA A 108 3.40 -1.84 -6.60
N GLY A 109 4.29 -1.55 -7.53
CA GLY A 109 5.47 -2.34 -7.82
C GLY A 109 6.60 -2.07 -6.83
N VAL A 110 7.78 -2.60 -7.14
CA VAL A 110 8.99 -2.50 -6.29
C VAL A 110 9.29 -1.05 -5.90
N ASN A 111 9.56 -0.85 -4.61
CA ASN A 111 9.88 0.45 -4.00
C ASN A 111 8.76 1.50 -4.21
N GLY A 112 7.52 1.08 -4.43
CA GLY A 112 6.39 1.96 -4.59
C GLY A 112 6.41 2.87 -5.83
N LEU A 113 7.33 2.64 -6.79
CA LEU A 113 7.60 3.57 -7.89
C LEU A 113 6.49 3.62 -8.95
N ARG A 114 5.74 2.54 -9.13
CA ARG A 114 4.64 2.43 -10.09
C ARG A 114 3.40 1.91 -9.42
N SER A 115 2.32 2.62 -9.54
CA SER A 115 0.99 2.15 -9.12
C SER A 115 0.54 0.98 -9.99
N MET A 116 -0.32 0.09 -9.48
CA MET A 116 -0.84 -1.04 -10.24
C MET A 116 -2.37 -1.01 -10.28
N ILE A 117 -2.95 -1.33 -11.43
CA ILE A 117 -4.38 -1.52 -11.60
C ILE A 117 -4.76 -2.90 -11.05
N LEU A 118 -5.65 -2.92 -10.05
CA LEU A 118 -5.98 -4.11 -9.29
C LEU A 118 -7.47 -4.44 -9.36
N ASP A 119 -7.78 -5.68 -9.78
CA ASP A 119 -9.06 -6.33 -9.52
C ASP A 119 -8.99 -6.97 -8.12
N ALA A 120 -9.46 -6.28 -7.09
CA ALA A 120 -9.35 -6.74 -5.71
C ALA A 120 -10.06 -8.08 -5.46
N PRO A 121 -11.29 -8.33 -5.94
CA PRO A 121 -11.95 -9.63 -5.81
C PRO A 121 -11.14 -10.80 -6.38
N ARG A 122 -10.39 -10.58 -7.48
CA ARG A 122 -9.58 -11.64 -8.14
C ARG A 122 -8.44 -12.14 -7.27
N ILE A 123 -7.95 -11.31 -6.35
CA ILE A 123 -6.77 -11.61 -5.52
C ILE A 123 -7.12 -11.87 -4.06
N ASP A 124 -8.38 -11.80 -3.70
CA ASP A 124 -8.82 -12.03 -2.32
C ASP A 124 -8.51 -13.46 -1.87
N PRO A 125 -8.08 -13.66 -0.63
CA PRO A 125 -7.98 -14.99 -0.04
C PRO A 125 -9.34 -15.69 -0.04
N PRO A 126 -9.38 -17.03 -0.02
CA PRO A 126 -10.64 -17.76 0.19
C PRO A 126 -11.40 -17.21 1.41
N ASP A 127 -12.70 -17.10 1.29
CA ASP A 127 -13.61 -16.63 2.34
C ASP A 127 -13.38 -15.20 2.86
N TRP A 128 -12.59 -14.38 2.17
CA TRP A 128 -12.32 -13.00 2.57
C TRP A 128 -13.59 -12.15 2.74
N ASN A 129 -14.60 -12.38 1.91
CA ASN A 129 -15.89 -11.70 1.98
C ASN A 129 -16.71 -12.08 3.24
N HIS A 130 -16.34 -13.15 3.95
CA HIS A 130 -16.92 -13.57 5.22
C HIS A 130 -16.02 -13.21 6.41
N ASP A 131 -14.85 -12.60 6.18
CA ASP A 131 -13.99 -12.14 7.26
C ASP A 131 -14.65 -10.99 8.02
N HIS A 132 -14.60 -11.04 9.33
CA HIS A 132 -15.19 -10.06 10.21
C HIS A 132 -14.20 -9.62 11.28
N ARG A 133 -14.25 -8.32 11.60
CA ARG A 133 -13.45 -7.78 12.70
C ARG A 133 -13.74 -8.52 14.00
N VAL A 134 -12.71 -8.87 14.73
CA VAL A 134 -12.82 -9.44 16.06
C VAL A 134 -13.20 -8.34 17.06
N ILE A 135 -14.23 -8.59 17.86
CA ILE A 135 -14.66 -7.69 18.94
C ILE A 135 -14.33 -8.34 20.28
N VAL A 136 -13.42 -7.73 21.03
CA VAL A 136 -13.03 -8.21 22.38
C VAL A 136 -13.75 -7.34 23.42
N PRO A 137 -14.41 -7.95 24.43
CA PRO A 137 -15.02 -7.23 25.54
C PRO A 137 -14.03 -6.29 26.24
N ALA A 138 -14.47 -5.11 26.66
CA ALA A 138 -13.61 -4.06 27.21
C ALA A 138 -12.71 -4.55 28.34
N SER A 139 -13.24 -5.42 29.23
CA SER A 139 -12.51 -5.98 30.37
C SER A 139 -11.38 -6.97 30.01
N ARG A 140 -11.31 -7.42 28.75
CA ARG A 140 -10.29 -8.35 28.24
C ARG A 140 -9.48 -7.77 27.09
N ARG A 141 -9.59 -6.49 26.82
CA ARG A 141 -8.81 -5.83 25.76
C ARG A 141 -7.36 -5.70 26.22
N THR A 142 -6.51 -6.42 25.52
CA THR A 142 -5.05 -6.30 25.59
C THR A 142 -4.55 -6.03 24.19
N VAL A 143 -3.52 -5.20 24.05
CA VAL A 143 -2.91 -4.87 22.77
C VAL A 143 -1.43 -5.26 22.84
N TRP A 144 -0.97 -5.95 21.83
CA TRP A 144 0.44 -6.24 21.63
C TRP A 144 0.92 -5.55 20.34
N GLU A 145 1.86 -4.64 20.47
CA GLU A 145 2.48 -4.00 19.32
C GLU A 145 3.51 -4.92 18.69
N ILE A 146 3.47 -5.06 17.35
CA ILE A 146 4.32 -5.99 16.60
C ILE A 146 4.83 -5.32 15.32
N SER A 147 6.15 -5.45 15.07
CA SER A 147 6.73 -5.29 13.75
C SER A 147 6.53 -6.59 12.95
N VAL A 148 6.03 -6.48 11.70
CA VAL A 148 5.85 -7.64 10.81
C VAL A 148 7.19 -8.37 10.61
N ARG A 149 8.28 -7.60 10.43
CA ARG A 149 9.62 -8.16 10.28
C ARG A 149 10.05 -8.92 11.55
N ASP A 150 10.01 -8.28 12.68
CA ASP A 150 10.60 -8.82 13.91
C ASP A 150 9.78 -9.97 14.50
N PHE A 151 8.49 -10.06 14.15
CA PHE A 151 7.62 -11.16 14.55
C PHE A 151 8.20 -12.56 14.28
N SER A 152 8.97 -12.71 13.21
CA SER A 152 9.47 -14.02 12.77
C SER A 152 10.86 -14.01 12.16
N GLN A 153 11.62 -12.92 12.32
CA GLN A 153 12.95 -12.80 11.70
C GLN A 153 13.98 -13.77 12.31
N ASP A 154 13.84 -14.11 13.59
CA ASP A 154 14.75 -15.05 14.25
C ASP A 154 14.62 -16.46 13.63
N PRO A 155 15.71 -17.07 13.15
CA PRO A 155 15.70 -18.44 12.63
C PRO A 155 15.14 -19.48 13.60
N ALA A 156 15.26 -19.27 14.91
CA ALA A 156 14.74 -20.17 15.94
C ALA A 156 13.21 -20.09 16.11
N CYS A 157 12.52 -19.15 15.44
CA CYS A 157 11.07 -19.02 15.56
C CYS A 157 10.27 -20.20 14.97
N GLY A 158 10.90 -21.09 14.19
CA GLY A 158 10.25 -22.23 13.57
C GLY A 158 9.44 -21.91 12.32
N VAL A 159 9.34 -20.63 11.92
CA VAL A 159 8.73 -20.24 10.66
C VAL A 159 9.65 -20.61 9.50
N ARG A 160 9.09 -21.15 8.42
CA ARG A 160 9.86 -21.47 7.24
C ARG A 160 10.57 -20.26 6.64
N ASN A 161 11.80 -20.44 6.15
CA ASN A 161 12.70 -19.38 5.75
C ASN A 161 12.08 -18.36 4.77
N ALA A 162 11.31 -18.85 3.78
CA ALA A 162 10.69 -17.97 2.77
C ALA A 162 9.63 -17.01 3.34
N TRP A 163 9.14 -17.24 4.54
CA TRP A 163 8.09 -16.44 5.19
C TRP A 163 8.58 -15.61 6.37
N ARG A 164 9.84 -15.83 6.81
CA ARG A 164 10.38 -15.05 7.93
C ARG A 164 10.43 -13.55 7.61
N GLY A 165 9.96 -12.75 8.57
CA GLY A 165 9.86 -11.30 8.43
C GLY A 165 8.78 -10.82 7.45
N LYS A 166 7.82 -11.67 7.07
CA LYS A 166 6.82 -11.39 6.05
C LYS A 166 5.39 -11.60 6.55
N PHE A 167 4.40 -11.04 5.85
CA PHE A 167 2.97 -11.23 6.16
C PHE A 167 2.61 -12.70 6.33
N MET A 168 3.16 -13.56 5.48
CA MET A 168 2.87 -14.99 5.50
C MET A 168 3.31 -15.72 6.78
N ALA A 169 4.24 -15.16 7.55
CA ALA A 169 4.63 -15.74 8.84
C ALA A 169 3.46 -15.87 9.82
N PHE A 170 2.51 -14.94 9.78
CA PHE A 170 1.32 -14.93 10.62
C PHE A 170 0.33 -16.05 10.30
N THR A 171 0.44 -16.68 9.13
CA THR A 171 -0.45 -17.76 8.70
C THR A 171 0.06 -19.15 9.11
N GLN A 172 1.34 -19.27 9.48
CA GLN A 172 1.94 -20.55 9.82
C GLN A 172 1.56 -20.96 11.24
N LYS A 173 0.93 -22.14 11.37
CA LYS A 173 0.53 -22.74 12.64
C LYS A 173 1.56 -23.79 13.07
N GLY A 174 1.55 -24.17 14.37
CA GLY A 174 2.40 -25.22 14.91
C GLY A 174 3.88 -24.85 15.02
N THR A 175 4.21 -23.54 14.97
CA THR A 175 5.60 -23.09 15.13
C THR A 175 6.04 -23.18 16.58
N THR A 176 7.28 -23.65 16.79
CA THR A 176 7.87 -23.78 18.14
C THR A 176 9.33 -23.36 18.11
N LEU A 177 9.84 -22.94 19.26
CA LEU A 177 11.23 -22.52 19.40
C LEU A 177 12.17 -23.63 18.94
N SER A 178 13.06 -23.31 18.02
CA SER A 178 14.01 -24.22 17.36
C SER A 178 13.35 -25.47 16.76
N SER A 179 12.04 -25.39 16.44
CA SER A 179 11.24 -26.52 15.97
C SER A 179 11.22 -27.74 16.92
N ALA A 180 11.46 -27.51 18.21
CA ALA A 180 11.58 -28.58 19.21
C ALA A 180 10.22 -29.11 19.72
N GLY A 181 9.10 -28.54 19.29
CA GLY A 181 7.76 -28.99 19.64
C GLY A 181 7.28 -28.55 21.05
N THR A 182 8.10 -27.84 21.83
CA THR A 182 7.82 -27.57 23.26
C THR A 182 7.24 -26.18 23.51
N PHE A 183 7.90 -25.14 23.02
CA PHE A 183 7.52 -23.75 23.27
C PHE A 183 6.91 -23.14 22.01
N PRO A 184 5.62 -22.77 21.99
CA PRO A 184 4.99 -22.14 20.84
C PRO A 184 5.62 -20.78 20.56
N THR A 185 5.71 -20.44 19.29
CA THR A 185 6.21 -19.17 18.78
C THR A 185 5.17 -18.51 17.88
N CYS A 186 5.40 -17.32 17.45
CA CYS A 186 4.61 -16.59 16.47
C CYS A 186 3.10 -16.61 16.78
N LEU A 187 2.24 -17.00 15.86
CA LEU A 187 0.78 -16.99 16.02
C LEU A 187 0.33 -17.83 17.22
N ASP A 188 0.90 -19.02 17.42
CA ASP A 188 0.51 -19.90 18.52
C ASP A 188 0.97 -19.36 19.88
N TYR A 189 2.06 -18.60 19.94
CA TYR A 189 2.45 -17.86 21.14
C TYR A 189 1.44 -16.75 21.46
N LEU A 190 1.00 -15.95 20.48
CA LEU A 190 -0.03 -14.91 20.67
C LEU A 190 -1.34 -15.51 21.21
N LYS A 191 -1.77 -16.65 20.67
CA LYS A 191 -2.94 -17.40 21.16
C LYS A 191 -2.76 -17.83 22.61
N ARG A 192 -1.60 -18.40 22.94
CA ARG A 192 -1.29 -18.82 24.32
C ARG A 192 -1.24 -17.66 25.30
N LEU A 193 -0.71 -16.52 24.87
CA LEU A 193 -0.64 -15.29 25.65
C LEU A 193 -2.03 -14.69 25.90
N GLY A 194 -2.99 -14.97 25.03
CA GLY A 194 -4.38 -14.50 25.15
C GLY A 194 -4.56 -13.02 24.83
N VAL A 195 -3.74 -12.46 23.94
CA VAL A 195 -3.89 -11.06 23.49
C VAL A 195 -5.19 -10.87 22.71
N GLY A 196 -5.87 -9.77 22.97
CA GLY A 196 -7.11 -9.42 22.27
C GLY A 196 -6.87 -8.78 20.92
N TYR A 197 -5.83 -7.98 20.82
CA TYR A 197 -5.49 -7.24 19.60
C TYR A 197 -3.99 -7.23 19.35
N VAL A 198 -3.62 -7.28 18.08
CA VAL A 198 -2.28 -6.97 17.59
C VAL A 198 -2.33 -5.57 16.95
N GLN A 199 -1.49 -4.67 17.43
CA GLN A 199 -1.21 -3.40 16.75
C GLN A 199 0.01 -3.62 15.87
N LEU A 200 -0.21 -3.56 14.56
CA LEU A 200 0.88 -3.64 13.59
C LEU A 200 1.57 -2.28 13.53
N MET A 201 2.89 -2.23 13.78
CA MET A 201 3.69 -1.07 13.36
C MET A 201 3.44 -0.80 11.89
N PRO A 202 3.65 0.44 11.39
CA PRO A 202 3.19 0.82 10.06
C PRO A 202 3.53 -0.18 8.97
N ILE A 203 2.52 -0.60 8.22
CA ILE A 203 2.63 -1.58 7.12
C ILE A 203 2.36 -0.95 5.76
N PHE A 204 2.22 0.36 5.69
CA PHE A 204 2.16 1.05 4.41
C PHE A 204 3.55 1.18 3.82
N ASP A 205 3.61 1.16 2.49
CA ASP A 205 4.78 1.27 1.65
C ASP A 205 5.70 2.43 2.10
N PHE A 206 6.87 2.10 2.62
CA PHE A 206 7.80 3.04 3.22
C PHE A 206 9.11 3.16 2.42
N GLY A 207 9.86 4.26 2.61
CA GLY A 207 10.87 4.71 1.67
C GLY A 207 12.29 4.22 1.90
N SER A 208 12.68 3.86 3.12
CA SER A 208 14.10 3.59 3.44
C SER A 208 14.49 2.11 3.36
N VAL A 209 13.67 1.28 2.72
CA VAL A 209 13.97 -0.12 2.41
C VAL A 209 13.97 -0.33 0.90
N ASP A 210 14.97 -1.01 0.39
CA ASP A 210 14.99 -1.48 -1.00
C ASP A 210 14.32 -2.86 -1.08
N GLU A 211 13.09 -2.91 -1.58
CA GLU A 211 12.30 -4.13 -1.69
C GLU A 211 12.92 -5.20 -2.58
N SER A 212 13.86 -4.83 -3.47
CA SER A 212 14.61 -5.76 -4.31
C SER A 212 15.67 -6.56 -3.55
N ARG A 213 15.93 -6.21 -2.29
CA ARG A 213 16.96 -6.82 -1.45
C ARG A 213 16.38 -7.53 -0.24
N PRO A 214 17.07 -8.55 0.31
CA PRO A 214 16.61 -9.24 1.51
C PRO A 214 16.46 -8.31 2.72
N LEU A 215 15.36 -8.42 3.47
CA LEU A 215 15.12 -7.68 4.71
C LEU A 215 16.14 -7.94 5.82
N THR A 216 16.91 -9.04 5.76
CA THR A 216 17.89 -9.41 6.78
C THR A 216 18.96 -8.34 7.02
N ARG A 217 19.20 -7.47 6.05
CA ARG A 217 20.18 -6.39 6.09
C ARG A 217 19.59 -4.99 6.11
N GLN A 218 18.28 -4.91 6.26
CA GLN A 218 17.53 -3.65 6.24
C GLN A 218 16.58 -3.61 7.43
N TYR A 219 16.42 -2.45 8.03
CA TYR A 219 15.53 -2.26 9.16
C TYR A 219 14.79 -0.94 9.02
N ASN A 220 13.47 -1.00 9.20
CA ASN A 220 12.60 0.18 9.22
C ASN A 220 11.41 -0.10 10.14
N TRP A 221 10.99 0.90 10.86
CA TRP A 221 9.78 0.85 11.69
C TRP A 221 8.52 1.18 10.90
N GLY A 222 8.66 1.70 9.66
CA GLY A 222 7.54 2.04 8.77
C GLY A 222 7.01 3.47 8.92
N TYR A 223 7.68 4.33 9.69
CA TYR A 223 7.23 5.70 9.93
C TYR A 223 7.71 6.72 8.89
N ASP A 224 8.06 6.29 7.70
CA ASP A 224 8.49 7.11 6.58
C ASP A 224 7.76 6.73 5.26
N PRO A 225 6.42 6.88 5.22
CA PRO A 225 5.61 6.38 4.12
C PRO A 225 5.95 7.03 2.78
N THR A 226 5.99 6.21 1.74
CA THR A 226 6.11 6.62 0.33
C THR A 226 4.73 6.64 -0.35
N ASN A 227 3.91 5.63 -0.10
CA ASN A 227 2.54 5.55 -0.60
C ASN A 227 1.57 5.20 0.54
N PHE A 228 0.55 6.04 0.73
CA PHE A 228 -0.51 5.74 1.70
C PHE A 228 -1.42 4.62 1.19
N ASN A 229 -1.91 3.78 2.12
CA ASN A 229 -2.89 2.71 1.85
C ASN A 229 -2.40 1.62 0.86
N VAL A 230 -1.11 1.56 0.58
CA VAL A 230 -0.44 0.52 -0.20
C VAL A 230 0.32 -0.37 0.79
N PRO A 231 0.08 -1.69 0.87
CA PRO A 231 0.86 -2.57 1.74
C PRO A 231 2.34 -2.61 1.34
N GLU A 232 3.22 -2.66 2.32
CA GLU A 232 4.67 -2.72 2.15
C GLU A 232 5.12 -3.96 1.37
N GLY A 233 5.90 -3.76 0.32
CA GLY A 233 6.33 -4.83 -0.56
C GLY A 233 7.41 -5.73 0.03
N SER A 234 8.30 -5.21 0.86
CA SER A 234 9.33 -6.02 1.51
C SER A 234 8.74 -7.05 2.48
N TYR A 235 7.51 -6.83 2.96
CA TYR A 235 6.77 -7.80 3.78
C TYR A 235 6.03 -8.86 2.95
N SER A 236 5.99 -8.75 1.63
CA SER A 236 5.46 -9.80 0.74
C SER A 236 6.53 -10.82 0.35
N THR A 237 6.09 -12.00 -0.09
CA THR A 237 7.02 -13.02 -0.60
C THR A 237 7.56 -12.69 -1.99
N ASP A 238 6.86 -11.83 -2.74
CA ASP A 238 7.26 -11.37 -4.06
C ASP A 238 6.91 -9.88 -4.25
N PRO A 239 7.83 -8.96 -3.98
CA PRO A 239 7.60 -7.53 -4.14
C PRO A 239 7.48 -7.08 -5.61
N THR A 240 7.91 -7.92 -6.57
CA THR A 240 7.84 -7.58 -8.00
C THR A 240 6.41 -7.64 -8.55
N ARG A 241 5.50 -8.31 -7.82
CA ARG A 241 4.11 -8.48 -8.17
C ARG A 241 3.21 -7.79 -7.15
N GLY A 242 2.68 -6.62 -7.52
CA GLY A 242 1.90 -5.77 -6.62
C GLY A 242 0.68 -6.45 -5.99
N GLU A 243 0.04 -7.40 -6.69
CA GLU A 243 -1.09 -8.17 -6.13
C GLU A 243 -0.69 -9.08 -4.97
N VAL A 244 0.58 -9.51 -4.90
CA VAL A 244 1.05 -10.42 -3.84
C VAL A 244 1.04 -9.72 -2.49
N ARG A 245 1.53 -8.48 -2.40
CA ARG A 245 1.56 -7.71 -1.14
C ARG A 245 0.16 -7.51 -0.55
N VAL A 246 -0.85 -7.25 -1.40
CA VAL A 246 -2.23 -7.07 -0.95
C VAL A 246 -2.84 -8.38 -0.48
N ARG A 247 -2.69 -9.45 -1.29
CA ARG A 247 -3.22 -10.78 -0.94
C ARG A 247 -2.64 -11.30 0.37
N GLU A 248 -1.31 -11.22 0.53
CA GLU A 248 -0.64 -11.73 1.73
C GLU A 248 -0.94 -10.90 2.97
N CYS A 249 -1.09 -9.59 2.85
CA CYS A 249 -1.58 -8.73 3.93
C CYS A 249 -2.99 -9.16 4.37
N LYS A 250 -3.91 -9.42 3.43
CA LYS A 250 -5.24 -9.94 3.73
C LYS A 250 -5.19 -11.33 4.38
N GLN A 251 -4.30 -12.22 3.92
CA GLN A 251 -4.11 -13.54 4.53
C GLN A 251 -3.61 -13.46 5.97
N MET A 252 -2.68 -12.54 6.26
CA MET A 252 -2.24 -12.25 7.63
C MET A 252 -3.41 -11.82 8.51
N ILE A 253 -4.21 -10.85 8.06
CA ILE A 253 -5.37 -10.34 8.80
C ILE A 253 -6.37 -11.46 9.04
N ALA A 254 -6.73 -12.23 8.02
CA ALA A 254 -7.65 -13.35 8.15
C ALA A 254 -7.14 -14.42 9.13
N ALA A 255 -5.83 -14.71 9.14
CA ALA A 255 -5.25 -15.66 10.08
C ALA A 255 -5.30 -15.18 11.54
N LEU A 256 -5.08 -13.88 11.78
CA LEU A 256 -5.23 -13.27 13.10
C LEU A 256 -6.70 -13.28 13.54
N HIS A 257 -7.64 -12.90 12.68
CA HIS A 257 -9.08 -12.94 12.95
C HIS A 257 -9.56 -14.37 13.24
N ALA A 258 -9.13 -15.35 12.46
CA ALA A 258 -9.42 -16.77 12.70
C ALA A 258 -8.84 -17.29 14.02
N ALA A 259 -7.79 -16.66 14.53
CA ALA A 259 -7.24 -16.95 15.86
C ALA A 259 -7.97 -16.21 17.01
N GLY A 260 -8.99 -15.42 16.71
CA GLY A 260 -9.72 -14.60 17.68
C GLY A 260 -8.99 -13.32 18.08
N ILE A 261 -8.00 -12.87 17.30
CA ILE A 261 -7.16 -11.70 17.56
C ILE A 261 -7.52 -10.58 16.58
N GLY A 262 -7.96 -9.44 17.11
CA GLY A 262 -8.24 -8.25 16.29
C GLY A 262 -6.95 -7.58 15.79
N VAL A 263 -7.06 -6.86 14.70
CA VAL A 263 -5.92 -6.14 14.09
C VAL A 263 -6.16 -4.64 14.20
N VAL A 264 -5.14 -3.93 14.69
CA VAL A 264 -5.06 -2.46 14.70
C VAL A 264 -3.92 -2.07 13.76
N MET A 265 -4.20 -1.21 12.80
CA MET A 265 -3.18 -0.67 11.89
C MET A 265 -2.69 0.67 12.42
N ASP A 266 -1.39 0.78 12.64
CA ASP A 266 -0.74 2.06 12.86
C ASP A 266 -0.55 2.77 11.51
N VAL A 267 -0.95 4.03 11.43
CA VAL A 267 -0.96 4.80 10.19
C VAL A 267 -0.30 6.17 10.36
N VAL A 268 0.51 6.56 9.39
CA VAL A 268 1.25 7.81 9.37
C VAL A 268 0.74 8.66 8.22
N TYR A 269 -0.13 9.65 8.52
CA TYR A 269 -0.69 10.55 7.51
C TYR A 269 -0.17 12.00 7.62
N ASN A 270 0.71 12.26 8.59
CA ASN A 270 1.21 13.61 8.88
C ASN A 270 2.48 13.98 8.09
N HIS A 271 3.16 13.01 7.49
CA HIS A 271 4.34 13.25 6.65
C HIS A 271 4.56 12.09 5.66
N MET A 272 5.48 12.29 4.71
CA MET A 272 5.96 11.31 3.75
C MET A 272 7.49 11.26 3.76
N TYR A 273 8.06 10.15 3.27
CA TYR A 273 9.50 9.91 3.22
C TYR A 273 10.27 11.02 2.50
N ARG A 274 9.74 11.52 1.38
CA ARG A 274 10.38 12.55 0.57
C ARG A 274 9.44 13.72 0.32
N SER A 275 10.01 14.92 0.18
CA SER A 275 9.25 16.12 -0.21
C SER A 275 8.76 16.06 -1.66
N ASP A 276 9.44 15.33 -2.53
CA ASP A 276 9.09 15.12 -3.94
C ASP A 276 8.21 13.86 -4.15
N ASN A 277 7.15 13.74 -3.39
CA ASN A 277 6.25 12.60 -3.34
C ASN A 277 4.97 12.81 -4.17
N VAL A 278 4.12 11.77 -4.21
CA VAL A 278 2.87 11.74 -5.00
C VAL A 278 1.86 12.84 -4.66
N LEU A 279 1.95 13.47 -3.51
CA LEU A 279 1.06 14.57 -3.10
C LEU A 279 1.61 15.96 -3.44
N ASN A 280 2.91 16.07 -3.73
CA ASN A 280 3.61 17.34 -3.99
C ASN A 280 4.00 17.53 -5.46
N ARG A 281 3.54 16.67 -6.34
CA ARG A 281 3.86 16.71 -7.77
C ARG A 281 2.65 16.86 -8.66
#